data_d7766b1a8b003d2d8706bc2569a79e26
#
_entry.id   d7766b1a8b003d2d8706bc2569a79e26
#
_cell.length_a   1.000
_cell.length_b   1.000
_cell.length_c   1.000
_cell.angle_alpha   90.00
_cell.angle_beta   90.00
_cell.angle_gamma   90.00
#
_symmetry.space_group_name_H-M   'P 1'
#
loop_
_entity.id
_entity.type
_entity.pdbx_description
1 polymer ?
#
loop_
_entity_poly.entity_id
_entity_poly.type
_entity_poly.pdbx_seq_one_letter_code
_entity_poly.pdbx_strand_id
1 'polypeptide(L)'
;MTHYGHYEFLVMPFGLTKALVALMDLMNRVFHPYLDQFVIVFIDDILVYSKNVEEHAMHLRIVLQKLRDKQLYAKFSKCEFWLNEVVFLGHVVSGEGIFVDPRKVEAIVGWERPKNVTEIRSFLGLAGYYRRFVENFSLIVHL
;
A
#
# COMPACT_ATOMS: atom_id res chain seq x y z
N MET A 1 6.18 26.54 -20.59
CA MET A 1 6.50 27.86 -21.15
C MET A 1 5.21 28.65 -21.19
N THR A 2 5.11 29.77 -20.54
CA THR A 2 3.97 30.68 -20.63
C THR A 2 4.38 31.89 -21.46
N HIS A 3 3.40 32.68 -21.89
CA HIS A 3 3.66 33.93 -22.62
C HIS A 3 4.49 34.95 -21.80
N TYR A 4 4.56 34.75 -20.46
CA TYR A 4 5.22 35.64 -19.50
C TYR A 4 6.54 35.09 -18.94
N GLY A 5 7.07 33.98 -19.46
CA GLY A 5 8.35 33.40 -19.05
C GLY A 5 8.31 31.93 -18.64
N HIS A 6 9.44 31.47 -18.11
CA HIS A 6 9.59 30.13 -17.52
C HIS A 6 9.36 30.23 -16.03
N TYR A 7 8.51 29.34 -15.52
CA TYR A 7 8.22 29.21 -14.10
C TYR A 7 8.50 27.77 -13.70
N GLU A 8 9.17 27.59 -12.58
CA GLU A 8 9.41 26.29 -11.95
C GLU A 8 8.64 26.21 -10.65
N PHE A 9 8.07 25.03 -10.37
CA PHE A 9 7.47 24.75 -9.08
C PHE A 9 8.56 24.30 -8.12
N LEU A 10 8.61 24.89 -6.92
CA LEU A 10 9.50 24.44 -5.84
C LEU A 10 9.08 23.11 -5.25
N VAL A 11 7.82 22.73 -5.44
CA VAL A 11 7.25 21.44 -5.02
C VAL A 11 6.53 20.79 -6.19
N MET A 12 6.48 19.48 -6.21
CA MET A 12 5.79 18.71 -7.24
C MET A 12 4.28 18.75 -6.97
N PRO A 13 3.46 19.40 -7.82
CA PRO A 13 2.02 19.46 -7.57
C PRO A 13 1.37 18.08 -7.76
N PHE A 14 0.32 17.83 -6.99
CA PHE A 14 -0.51 16.64 -7.16
C PHE A 14 -1.09 16.59 -8.58
N GLY A 15 -1.14 15.37 -9.15
CA GLY A 15 -1.68 15.14 -10.49
C GLY A 15 -0.63 15.07 -11.61
N LEU A 16 0.64 15.37 -11.32
CA LEU A 16 1.71 15.02 -12.25
C LEU A 16 1.98 13.50 -12.20
N THR A 17 1.98 12.86 -13.36
CA THR A 17 2.18 11.40 -13.51
C THR A 17 3.48 10.90 -12.86
N LYS A 18 4.51 11.74 -12.79
CA LYS A 18 5.81 11.43 -12.19
C LYS A 18 5.88 11.68 -10.69
N ALA A 19 4.92 12.37 -10.08
CA ALA A 19 4.98 12.72 -8.66
C ALA A 19 4.90 11.48 -7.75
N LEU A 20 3.99 10.56 -8.05
CA LEU A 20 3.87 9.28 -7.33
C LEU A 20 5.12 8.42 -7.46
N VAL A 21 5.67 8.32 -8.68
CA VAL A 21 6.89 7.54 -8.93
C VAL A 21 8.09 8.11 -8.17
N ALA A 22 8.24 9.44 -8.17
CA ALA A 22 9.30 10.12 -7.42
C ALA A 22 9.15 9.94 -5.91
N LEU A 23 7.91 9.98 -5.39
CA LEU A 23 7.64 9.73 -3.98
C LEU A 23 7.97 8.26 -3.61
N MET A 24 7.53 7.29 -4.40
CA MET A 24 7.85 5.88 -4.19
C MET A 24 9.36 5.63 -4.20
N ASP A 25 10.10 6.21 -5.16
CA ASP A 25 11.55 6.10 -5.23
C ASP A 25 12.22 6.73 -4.00
N LEU A 26 11.77 7.91 -3.58
CA LEU A 26 12.24 8.55 -2.35
C LEU A 26 12.00 7.67 -1.12
N MET A 27 10.77 7.17 -0.94
CA MET A 27 10.40 6.32 0.18
C MET A 27 11.21 5.03 0.22
N ASN A 28 11.36 4.37 -0.94
CA ASN A 28 12.19 3.17 -1.06
C ASN A 28 13.66 3.44 -0.70
N ARG A 29 14.23 4.56 -1.12
CA ARG A 29 15.60 4.95 -0.75
C ARG A 29 15.74 5.27 0.74
N VAL A 30 14.79 5.98 1.32
CA VAL A 30 14.80 6.35 2.74
C VAL A 30 14.73 5.12 3.64
N PHE A 31 13.89 4.16 3.28
CA PHE A 31 13.63 2.97 4.08
C PHE A 31 14.38 1.72 3.60
N HIS A 32 15.19 1.81 2.54
CA HIS A 32 15.92 0.69 1.96
C HIS A 32 16.60 -0.27 2.98
N PRO A 33 17.27 0.24 4.04
CA PRO A 33 17.90 -0.63 5.04
C PRO A 33 16.93 -1.41 5.93
N TYR A 34 15.64 -1.04 5.92
CA TYR A 34 14.61 -1.56 6.83
C TYR A 34 13.50 -2.31 6.09
N LEU A 35 13.48 -2.22 4.74
CA LEU A 35 12.52 -2.95 3.91
C LEU A 35 12.65 -4.44 4.15
N ASP A 36 11.51 -5.13 4.23
CA ASP A 36 11.39 -6.57 4.48
C ASP A 36 11.95 -7.05 5.82
N GLN A 37 12.47 -6.13 6.67
CA GLN A 37 12.89 -6.44 8.04
C GLN A 37 11.78 -6.09 9.04
N PHE A 38 11.29 -4.86 9.00
CA PHE A 38 10.19 -4.37 9.84
C PHE A 38 9.39 -3.22 9.22
N VAL A 39 9.67 -2.87 7.95
CA VAL A 39 8.99 -1.81 7.21
C VAL A 39 8.55 -2.32 5.86
N ILE A 40 7.31 -2.05 5.51
CA ILE A 40 6.79 -2.15 4.14
C ILE A 40 6.34 -0.76 3.72
N VAL A 41 6.72 -0.36 2.51
CA VAL A 41 6.34 0.92 1.91
C VAL A 41 5.53 0.65 0.66
N PHE A 42 4.41 1.33 0.54
CA PHE A 42 3.60 1.31 -0.68
C PHE A 42 3.02 2.69 -0.95
N ILE A 43 3.50 3.34 -2.01
CA ILE A 43 3.15 4.70 -2.39
C ILE A 43 3.44 5.66 -1.22
N ASP A 44 2.41 6.12 -0.52
CA ASP A 44 2.45 7.05 0.63
C ASP A 44 2.18 6.35 1.97
N ASP A 45 1.84 5.06 1.96
CA ASP A 45 1.58 4.29 3.17
C ASP A 45 2.85 3.56 3.65
N ILE A 46 3.07 3.56 4.96
CA ILE A 46 4.16 2.85 5.63
C ILE A 46 3.56 1.91 6.66
N LEU A 47 3.81 0.62 6.51
CA LEU A 47 3.49 -0.39 7.52
C LEU A 47 4.75 -0.73 8.32
N VAL A 48 4.67 -0.57 9.65
CA VAL A 48 5.71 -0.97 10.59
C VAL A 48 5.22 -2.20 11.36
N TYR A 49 5.99 -3.28 11.35
CA TYR A 49 5.64 -4.52 12.06
C TYR A 49 6.77 -5.00 12.96
N SER A 50 6.44 -5.75 13.99
CA SER A 50 7.40 -6.20 15.00
C SER A 50 6.86 -7.41 15.75
N LYS A 51 7.73 -8.17 16.39
CA LYS A 51 7.34 -9.39 17.13
C LYS A 51 6.74 -9.09 18.50
N ASN A 52 7.10 -7.97 19.10
CA ASN A 52 6.65 -7.56 20.44
C ASN A 52 6.59 -6.04 20.53
N VAL A 53 6.01 -5.55 21.63
CA VAL A 53 5.77 -4.12 21.89
C VAL A 53 7.07 -3.33 22.01
N GLU A 54 8.09 -3.90 22.66
CA GLU A 54 9.39 -3.26 22.89
C GLU A 54 10.12 -3.03 21.59
N GLU A 55 10.18 -4.06 20.74
CA GLU A 55 10.75 -3.94 19.39
C GLU A 55 9.94 -2.93 18.55
N HIS A 56 8.61 -2.95 18.66
CA HIS A 56 7.76 -2.03 17.92
C HIS A 56 8.03 -0.58 18.29
N ALA A 57 8.23 -0.28 19.57
CA ALA A 57 8.61 1.06 20.02
C ALA A 57 9.94 1.51 19.41
N MET A 58 10.93 0.63 19.29
CA MET A 58 12.22 0.92 18.65
C MET A 58 12.08 1.13 17.15
N HIS A 59 11.38 0.24 16.47
CA HIS A 59 11.14 0.32 15.03
C HIS A 59 10.39 1.59 14.65
N LEU A 60 9.32 1.90 15.39
CA LEU A 60 8.55 3.12 15.18
C LEU A 60 9.40 4.38 15.38
N ARG A 61 10.25 4.41 16.41
CA ARG A 61 11.19 5.53 16.62
C ARG A 61 12.14 5.71 15.44
N ILE A 62 12.69 4.62 14.90
CA ILE A 62 13.56 4.66 13.72
C ILE A 62 12.82 5.26 12.52
N VAL A 63 11.59 4.77 12.25
CA VAL A 63 10.78 5.25 11.12
C VAL A 63 10.47 6.73 11.26
N LEU A 64 9.99 7.16 12.43
CA LEU A 64 9.66 8.58 12.68
C LEU A 64 10.91 9.49 12.60
N GLN A 65 12.06 9.02 13.10
CA GLN A 65 13.32 9.75 12.97
C GLN A 65 13.73 9.89 11.50
N LYS A 66 13.61 8.83 10.69
CA LYS A 66 13.92 8.89 9.24
C LYS A 66 13.01 9.84 8.50
N LEU A 67 11.72 9.84 8.79
CA LEU A 67 10.78 10.81 8.21
C LEU A 67 11.20 12.25 8.58
N ARG A 68 11.50 12.50 9.85
CA ARG A 68 11.96 13.82 10.35
C ARG A 68 13.25 14.27 9.66
N ASP A 69 14.26 13.39 9.55
CA ASP A 69 15.55 13.68 8.92
C ASP A 69 15.41 14.06 7.44
N LYS A 70 14.38 13.54 6.79
CA LYS A 70 14.04 13.81 5.38
C LYS A 70 12.97 14.88 5.20
N GLN A 71 12.55 15.53 6.29
CA GLN A 71 11.47 16.54 6.29
C GLN A 71 10.16 16.01 5.67
N LEU A 72 9.88 14.72 5.85
CA LEU A 72 8.64 14.08 5.46
C LEU A 72 7.66 14.09 6.64
N TYR A 73 6.42 14.44 6.37
CA TYR A 73 5.40 14.61 7.42
C TYR A 73 4.31 13.55 7.27
N ALA A 74 4.09 12.78 8.32
CA ALA A 74 2.94 11.89 8.41
C ALA A 74 1.73 12.67 8.96
N LYS A 75 0.56 12.49 8.36
CA LYS A 75 -0.68 13.06 8.88
C LYS A 75 -1.18 12.23 10.04
N PHE A 76 -0.96 12.71 11.27
CA PHE A 76 -1.27 11.97 12.50
C PHE A 76 -2.71 11.44 12.56
N SER A 77 -3.70 12.20 12.08
CA SER A 77 -5.10 11.76 12.03
C SER A 77 -5.39 10.59 11.07
N LYS A 78 -4.41 10.18 10.26
CA LYS A 78 -4.46 9.00 9.38
C LYS A 78 -3.53 7.87 9.85
N CYS A 79 -2.78 8.11 10.94
CA CYS A 79 -1.87 7.12 11.49
C CYS A 79 -2.60 6.27 12.53
N GLU A 80 -2.37 4.99 12.47
CA GLU A 80 -2.84 4.00 13.44
C GLU A 80 -1.61 3.41 14.14
N PHE A 81 -1.65 3.32 15.47
CA PHE A 81 -0.52 2.89 16.28
C PHE A 81 -0.93 1.79 17.24
N TRP A 82 -0.01 0.89 17.55
CA TRP A 82 -0.16 -0.15 18.58
C TRP A 82 -1.32 -1.12 18.32
N LEU A 83 -1.60 -1.40 17.05
CA LEU A 83 -2.63 -2.36 16.67
C LEU A 83 -2.04 -3.78 16.58
N ASN A 84 -2.80 -4.78 17.02
CA ASN A 84 -2.45 -6.19 16.81
C ASN A 84 -2.79 -6.66 15.39
N GLU A 85 -3.65 -5.91 14.71
CA GLU A 85 -4.12 -6.21 13.38
C GLU A 85 -4.39 -4.89 12.63
N VAL A 86 -4.07 -4.84 11.35
CA VAL A 86 -4.26 -3.65 10.51
C VAL A 86 -4.71 -4.05 9.11
N VAL A 87 -5.56 -3.22 8.51
CA VAL A 87 -5.92 -3.37 7.09
C VAL A 87 -4.90 -2.60 6.26
N PHE A 88 -4.13 -3.32 5.45
CA PHE A 88 -3.12 -2.75 4.57
C PHE A 88 -3.25 -3.33 3.17
N LEU A 89 -3.41 -2.47 2.16
CA LEU A 89 -3.57 -2.85 0.75
C LEU A 89 -4.68 -3.89 0.50
N GLY A 90 -5.79 -3.78 1.21
CA GLY A 90 -6.91 -4.72 1.08
C GLY A 90 -6.67 -6.10 1.71
N HIS A 91 -5.65 -6.22 2.55
CA HIS A 91 -5.37 -7.39 3.35
C HIS A 91 -5.44 -7.03 4.84
N VAL A 92 -5.89 -7.97 5.63
CA VAL A 92 -5.77 -7.93 7.09
C VAL A 92 -4.42 -8.55 7.45
N VAL A 93 -3.54 -7.76 8.06
CA VAL A 93 -2.21 -8.18 8.52
C VAL A 93 -2.22 -8.28 10.03
N SER A 94 -1.90 -9.44 10.57
CA SER A 94 -1.87 -9.72 12.01
C SER A 94 -0.69 -10.61 12.38
N GLY A 95 -0.51 -10.87 13.68
CA GLY A 95 0.48 -11.84 14.17
C GLY A 95 0.21 -13.29 13.74
N GLU A 96 -1.00 -13.62 13.35
CA GLU A 96 -1.41 -14.95 12.87
C GLU A 96 -1.16 -15.14 11.37
N GLY A 97 -0.98 -14.03 10.62
CA GLY A 97 -0.74 -14.08 9.20
C GLY A 97 -1.40 -12.95 8.41
N ILE A 98 -1.49 -13.17 7.10
CA ILE A 98 -2.09 -12.24 6.15
C ILE A 98 -3.35 -12.88 5.59
N PHE A 99 -4.47 -12.18 5.69
CA PHE A 99 -5.79 -12.61 5.22
C PHE A 99 -6.38 -11.58 4.25
N VAL A 100 -7.33 -11.99 3.44
CA VAL A 100 -8.09 -11.06 2.59
C VAL A 100 -9.04 -10.25 3.47
N ASP A 101 -9.15 -8.94 3.24
CA ASP A 101 -10.15 -8.09 3.90
C ASP A 101 -11.56 -8.67 3.62
N PRO A 102 -12.35 -9.03 4.65
CA PRO A 102 -13.69 -9.60 4.49
C PRO A 102 -14.60 -8.77 3.58
N ARG A 103 -14.49 -7.44 3.62
CA ARG A 103 -15.25 -6.53 2.75
C ARG A 103 -14.93 -6.75 1.27
N LYS A 104 -13.69 -7.17 0.94
CA LYS A 104 -13.28 -7.50 -0.43
C LYS A 104 -13.82 -8.86 -0.86
N VAL A 105 -13.89 -9.81 0.07
CA VAL A 105 -14.51 -11.11 -0.16
C VAL A 105 -16.01 -10.93 -0.46
N GLU A 106 -16.71 -10.16 0.38
CA GLU A 106 -18.14 -9.84 0.16
C GLU A 106 -18.38 -9.17 -1.20
N ALA A 107 -17.51 -8.23 -1.61
CA ALA A 107 -17.60 -7.58 -2.90
C ALA A 107 -17.45 -8.56 -4.07
N ILE A 108 -16.62 -9.60 -3.94
CA ILE A 108 -16.45 -10.64 -4.97
C ILE A 108 -17.67 -11.57 -4.98
N VAL A 109 -18.13 -11.99 -3.82
CA VAL A 109 -19.30 -12.89 -3.70
C VAL A 109 -20.57 -12.21 -4.22
N GLY A 110 -20.75 -10.92 -3.93
CA GLY A 110 -21.87 -10.13 -4.41
C GLY A 110 -21.74 -9.62 -5.85
N TRP A 111 -20.64 -9.96 -6.57
CA TRP A 111 -20.43 -9.47 -7.92
C TRP A 111 -21.43 -10.10 -8.89
N GLU A 112 -22.15 -9.26 -9.64
CA GLU A 112 -23.04 -9.75 -10.69
C GLU A 112 -22.26 -10.52 -11.76
N ARG A 113 -22.90 -11.56 -12.33
CA ARG A 113 -22.29 -12.34 -13.41
C ARG A 113 -21.90 -11.41 -14.57
N PRO A 114 -20.62 -11.38 -14.98
CA PRO A 114 -20.18 -10.54 -16.09
C PRO A 114 -20.92 -10.83 -17.39
N LYS A 115 -21.38 -9.80 -18.07
CA LYS A 115 -22.16 -9.89 -19.31
C LYS A 115 -21.38 -9.52 -20.57
N ASN A 116 -20.19 -8.92 -20.39
CA ASN A 116 -19.33 -8.49 -21.48
C ASN A 116 -17.84 -8.63 -21.13
N VAL A 117 -16.97 -8.51 -22.14
CA VAL A 117 -15.53 -8.68 -22.00
C VAL A 117 -14.90 -7.70 -21.01
N THR A 118 -15.42 -6.47 -20.94
CA THR A 118 -14.90 -5.46 -20.01
C THR A 118 -15.20 -5.84 -18.57
N GLU A 119 -16.41 -6.31 -18.28
CA GLU A 119 -16.79 -6.78 -16.93
C GLU A 119 -16.00 -8.05 -16.54
N ILE A 120 -15.78 -8.97 -17.48
CA ILE A 120 -14.92 -10.14 -17.26
C ILE A 120 -13.50 -9.71 -16.89
N ARG A 121 -12.92 -8.77 -17.61
CA ARG A 121 -11.57 -8.26 -17.30
C ARG A 121 -11.52 -7.58 -15.93
N SER A 122 -12.53 -6.81 -15.57
CA SER A 122 -12.63 -6.16 -14.25
C SER A 122 -12.72 -7.19 -13.12
N PHE A 123 -13.59 -8.20 -13.30
CA PHE A 123 -13.71 -9.30 -12.34
C PHE A 123 -12.40 -10.09 -12.18
N LEU A 124 -11.80 -10.50 -13.31
CA LEU A 124 -10.53 -11.22 -13.30
C LEU A 124 -9.37 -10.38 -12.73
N GLY A 125 -9.39 -9.06 -12.94
CA GLY A 125 -8.41 -8.15 -12.33
C GLY A 125 -8.50 -8.16 -10.80
N LEU A 126 -9.71 -8.07 -10.25
CA LEU A 126 -9.93 -8.13 -8.81
C LEU A 126 -9.64 -9.51 -8.24
N ALA A 127 -10.21 -10.56 -8.83
CA ALA A 127 -9.99 -11.94 -8.39
C ALA A 127 -8.51 -12.35 -8.51
N GLY A 128 -7.82 -11.91 -9.59
CA GLY A 128 -6.41 -12.14 -9.81
C GLY A 128 -5.48 -11.47 -8.79
N TYR A 129 -5.89 -10.34 -8.23
CA TYR A 129 -5.16 -9.69 -7.14
C TYR A 129 -5.10 -10.60 -5.89
N TYR A 130 -6.20 -11.31 -5.60
CA TYR A 130 -6.31 -12.24 -4.47
C TYR A 130 -6.02 -13.70 -4.83
N ARG A 131 -5.48 -13.99 -6.01
CA ARG A 131 -5.24 -15.36 -6.53
C ARG A 131 -4.47 -16.26 -5.56
N ARG A 132 -3.60 -15.70 -4.72
CA ARG A 132 -2.82 -16.45 -3.73
C ARG A 132 -3.69 -17.08 -2.63
N PHE A 133 -4.86 -16.53 -2.39
CA PHE A 133 -5.82 -16.97 -1.39
C PHE A 133 -6.94 -17.84 -1.97
N VAL A 134 -6.93 -18.06 -3.28
CA VAL A 134 -7.93 -18.90 -3.99
C VAL A 134 -7.27 -20.18 -4.44
N GLU A 135 -7.70 -21.29 -3.84
CA GLU A 135 -7.20 -22.61 -4.21
C GLU A 135 -7.50 -22.92 -5.69
N ASN A 136 -6.50 -23.45 -6.40
CA ASN A 136 -6.61 -23.81 -7.82
C ASN A 136 -7.03 -22.66 -8.75
N PHE A 137 -6.75 -21.39 -8.39
CA PHE A 137 -7.14 -20.23 -9.19
C PHE A 137 -6.73 -20.36 -10.67
N SER A 138 -5.53 -20.84 -10.96
CA SER A 138 -5.04 -21.03 -12.33
C SER A 138 -5.87 -22.02 -13.14
N LEU A 139 -6.40 -23.07 -12.52
CA LEU A 139 -7.26 -24.05 -13.18
C LEU A 139 -8.65 -23.48 -13.46
N ILE A 140 -9.15 -22.61 -12.57
CA ILE A 140 -10.46 -21.96 -12.70
C ILE A 140 -10.45 -20.94 -13.84
N VAL A 141 -9.35 -20.23 -14.03
CA VAL A 141 -9.25 -19.13 -15.02
C VAL A 141 -8.84 -19.61 -16.40
N HIS A 142 -8.30 -20.82 -16.53
CA HIS A 142 -7.96 -21.44 -17.83
C HIS A 142 -9.15 -22.14 -18.53
N LEU A 143 -10.34 -22.03 -17.93
CA LEU A 143 -11.59 -22.42 -18.58
C LEU A 143 -12.17 -21.24 -19.37
#